data_0aab780043a2a5efcfc6e7ac806df4d0
#
_entry.id   0aab780043a2a5efcfc6e7ac806df4d0
#
_cell.length_a   1.000
_cell.length_b   1.000
_cell.length_c   1.000
_cell.angle_alpha   90.00
_cell.angle_beta   90.00
_cell.angle_gamma   90.00
#
_symmetry.space_group_name_H-M   'P 1'
#
loop_
_entity.id
_entity.type
_entity.pdbx_description
1 polymer ?
#
loop_
_entity_poly.entity_id
_entity_poly.type
_entity_poly.pdbx_seq_one_letter_code
_entity_poly.pdbx_strand_id
1 'polypeptide(L)'
;TSKGTDRMYPEDLALYEKYDKMGLEITGYPWAGDVYETYMTRYPENQRTGDPSKPYPLFGHGPDFGYFYFGAIWYGDELWNNGAMKDYNNDGIYDDYDAIRWDDEENGSRGFKDWASFDHPTLGEVEIGGFHPKFFSQNGPAWQLEKWAKKQALFNLAMTMELPQITLDDVSIKKLKGNKYQIDVKISNSGKLPVALKQAQLVKIVKEDRLVLSFDE
;
A
#
# COMPACT_ATOMS: atom_id res chain seq x y z
N THR A 1 19.56 7.88 -10.46
CA THR A 1 18.22 8.08 -9.91
C THR A 1 17.97 7.03 -8.86
N SER A 2 18.02 7.37 -7.58
CA SER A 2 17.60 6.41 -6.56
C SER A 2 16.08 6.35 -6.59
N LYS A 3 15.58 5.23 -7.03
CA LYS A 3 14.17 4.86 -6.88
C LYS A 3 13.97 4.46 -5.42
N GLY A 4 12.78 4.60 -4.89
CA GLY A 4 12.48 4.13 -3.53
C GLY A 4 12.80 2.65 -3.37
N THR A 5 12.45 1.86 -4.38
CA THR A 5 12.77 0.42 -4.48
C THR A 5 14.26 0.12 -4.38
N ASP A 6 15.14 1.00 -4.89
CA ASP A 6 16.60 0.81 -4.81
C ASP A 6 17.14 0.85 -3.38
N ARG A 7 16.33 1.31 -2.42
CA ARG A 7 16.69 1.39 -1.00
C ARG A 7 16.11 0.26 -0.17
N MET A 8 15.24 -0.53 -0.75
CA MET A 8 14.66 -1.71 -0.09
C MET A 8 15.54 -2.93 -0.37
N TYR A 9 15.60 -3.82 0.59
CA TYR A 9 16.20 -5.12 0.34
C TYR A 9 15.35 -5.91 -0.67
N PRO A 10 15.97 -6.62 -1.62
CA PRO A 10 15.23 -7.38 -2.64
C PRO A 10 14.23 -8.38 -2.06
N GLU A 11 14.58 -9.01 -0.93
CA GLU A 11 13.72 -9.96 -0.24
C GLU A 11 12.45 -9.28 0.31
N ASP A 12 12.60 -8.07 0.85
CA ASP A 12 11.49 -7.30 1.39
C ASP A 12 10.63 -6.72 0.26
N LEU A 13 11.28 -6.23 -0.82
CA LEU A 13 10.57 -5.74 -2.00
C LEU A 13 9.68 -6.82 -2.62
N ALA A 14 10.16 -8.05 -2.72
CA ALA A 14 9.38 -9.17 -3.24
C ALA A 14 8.09 -9.43 -2.43
N LEU A 15 8.10 -9.15 -1.12
CA LEU A 15 6.89 -9.23 -0.30
C LEU A 15 5.91 -8.09 -0.63
N TYR A 16 6.40 -6.88 -0.84
CA TYR A 16 5.57 -5.76 -1.27
C TYR A 16 4.92 -6.03 -2.63
N GLU A 17 5.70 -6.48 -3.62
CA GLU A 17 5.17 -6.84 -4.95
C GLU A 17 4.11 -7.95 -4.89
N LYS A 18 4.29 -8.93 -4.01
CA LYS A 18 3.30 -9.96 -3.76
C LYS A 18 1.99 -9.38 -3.23
N TYR A 19 2.08 -8.45 -2.27
CA TYR A 19 0.89 -7.83 -1.67
C TYR A 19 0.25 -6.80 -2.58
N ASP A 20 1.02 -6.10 -3.40
CA ASP A 20 0.49 -5.25 -4.47
C ASP A 20 -0.43 -6.06 -5.38
N LYS A 21 0.05 -7.19 -5.87
CA LYS A 21 -0.75 -8.10 -6.70
C LYS A 21 -2.01 -8.59 -5.99
N MET A 22 -1.88 -9.03 -4.74
CA MET A 22 -3.02 -9.46 -3.92
C MET A 22 -4.02 -8.31 -3.71
N GLY A 23 -3.53 -7.10 -3.45
CA GLY A 23 -4.35 -5.91 -3.27
C GLY A 23 -5.17 -5.59 -4.52
N LEU A 24 -4.55 -5.57 -5.70
CA LEU A 24 -5.24 -5.34 -6.98
C LEU A 24 -6.32 -6.41 -7.25
N GLU A 25 -6.02 -7.68 -7.02
CA GLU A 25 -6.96 -8.79 -7.22
C GLU A 25 -8.18 -8.67 -6.30
N ILE A 26 -8.00 -8.28 -5.04
CA ILE A 26 -9.08 -8.20 -4.05
C ILE A 26 -9.85 -6.89 -4.19
N THR A 27 -9.16 -5.76 -4.28
CA THR A 27 -9.80 -4.44 -4.24
C THR A 27 -10.33 -4.01 -5.59
N GLY A 28 -9.63 -4.37 -6.67
CA GLY A 28 -9.89 -3.87 -8.01
C GLY A 28 -9.49 -2.39 -8.16
N TYR A 29 -8.57 -1.91 -7.32
CA TYR A 29 -7.99 -0.58 -7.49
C TYR A 29 -7.19 -0.54 -8.80
N PRO A 30 -7.10 0.59 -9.52
CA PRO A 30 -6.51 0.65 -10.85
C PRO A 30 -5.04 0.24 -10.93
N TRP A 31 -4.26 0.55 -9.90
CA TRP A 31 -2.82 0.33 -9.91
C TRP A 31 -2.27 0.15 -8.49
N ALA A 32 -1.09 -0.46 -8.38
CA ALA A 32 -0.31 -0.58 -7.17
C ALA A 32 1.16 -0.34 -7.46
N GLY A 33 1.95 -0.09 -6.44
CA GLY A 33 3.37 0.11 -6.54
C GLY A 33 3.92 0.96 -5.41
N ASP A 34 5.23 1.23 -5.44
CA ASP A 34 5.82 2.09 -4.43
C ASP A 34 5.55 3.57 -4.71
N VAL A 35 5.46 4.34 -3.65
CA VAL A 35 5.18 5.78 -3.70
C VAL A 35 6.29 6.60 -4.34
N TYR A 36 7.47 6.04 -4.49
CA TYR A 36 8.62 6.74 -5.07
C TYR A 36 8.62 6.69 -6.59
N GLU A 37 8.38 5.51 -7.17
CA GLU A 37 8.49 5.30 -8.60
C GLU A 37 7.14 5.42 -9.31
N THR A 38 6.14 4.71 -8.83
CA THR A 38 4.84 4.59 -9.50
C THR A 38 4.11 5.92 -9.53
N TYR A 39 4.26 6.74 -8.49
CA TYR A 39 3.65 8.06 -8.45
C TYR A 39 4.10 8.97 -9.60
N MET A 40 5.38 8.92 -9.96
CA MET A 40 5.92 9.75 -11.04
C MET A 40 5.62 9.21 -12.44
N THR A 41 5.60 7.90 -12.61
CA THR A 41 5.40 7.28 -13.91
C THR A 41 3.94 7.21 -14.35
N ARG A 42 3.02 7.33 -13.42
CA ARG A 42 1.57 7.29 -13.65
C ARG A 42 1.04 8.45 -14.49
N TYR A 43 1.67 9.62 -14.42
CA TYR A 43 1.26 10.81 -15.14
C TYR A 43 2.04 10.97 -16.43
N PRO A 44 1.42 11.49 -17.52
CA PRO A 44 2.12 11.93 -18.71
C PRO A 44 3.28 12.87 -18.35
N GLU A 45 4.33 12.81 -19.12
CA GLU A 45 5.56 13.57 -18.85
C GLU A 45 5.32 15.08 -18.70
N ASN A 46 4.42 15.64 -19.50
CA ASN A 46 4.04 17.05 -19.45
C ASN A 46 3.18 17.44 -18.21
N GLN A 47 2.69 16.47 -17.46
CA GLN A 47 1.92 16.70 -16.23
C GLN A 47 2.73 16.44 -14.96
N ARG A 48 3.97 15.97 -15.11
CA ARG A 48 4.84 15.71 -13.97
C ARG A 48 5.43 17.01 -13.44
N THR A 49 5.50 17.14 -12.12
CA THR A 49 6.20 18.24 -11.46
C THR A 49 7.67 17.89 -11.26
N GLY A 50 8.57 18.86 -11.50
CA GLY A 50 10.00 18.66 -11.35
C GLY A 50 10.69 18.03 -12.58
N ASP A 51 11.85 17.40 -12.38
CA ASP A 51 12.61 16.75 -13.42
C ASP A 51 11.98 15.39 -13.76
N PRO A 52 11.38 15.20 -14.96
CA PRO A 52 10.69 13.97 -15.30
C PRO A 52 11.62 12.76 -15.41
N SER A 53 12.93 12.99 -15.53
CA SER A 53 13.94 11.91 -15.53
C SER A 53 14.27 11.38 -14.14
N LYS A 54 13.79 12.05 -13.09
CA LYS A 54 14.06 11.69 -11.70
C LYS A 54 12.75 11.55 -10.95
N PRO A 55 12.42 10.36 -10.44
CA PRO A 55 11.28 10.19 -9.56
C PRO A 55 11.45 11.09 -8.33
N TYR A 56 10.36 11.76 -7.97
CA TYR A 56 10.30 12.53 -6.72
C TYR A 56 9.84 11.60 -5.60
N PRO A 57 10.77 11.13 -4.75
CA PRO A 57 10.36 10.30 -3.64
C PRO A 57 9.55 11.15 -2.65
N LEU A 58 8.43 10.60 -2.20
CA LEU A 58 7.68 11.16 -1.10
C LEU A 58 8.28 10.64 0.20
N PHE A 59 8.80 11.54 1.03
CA PHE A 59 9.39 11.20 2.32
C PHE A 59 8.53 11.69 3.49
N GLY A 60 8.65 11.01 4.62
CA GLY A 60 8.04 11.43 5.87
C GLY A 60 6.58 11.04 6.02
N HIS A 61 6.12 10.05 5.27
CA HIS A 61 4.79 9.47 5.41
C HIS A 61 4.81 8.09 6.08
N GLY A 62 3.62 7.51 6.34
CA GLY A 62 3.47 6.25 7.06
C GLY A 62 4.29 5.09 6.51
N PRO A 63 4.25 4.79 5.20
CA PRO A 63 5.03 3.71 4.61
C PRO A 63 6.53 3.80 4.83
N ASP A 64 7.14 4.99 4.69
CA ASP A 64 8.54 5.21 5.01
C ASP A 64 8.86 4.89 6.45
N PHE A 65 8.04 5.44 7.35
CA PHE A 65 8.22 5.26 8.77
C PHE A 65 8.08 3.79 9.17
N GLY A 66 7.08 3.12 8.63
CA GLY A 66 6.86 1.70 8.88
C GLY A 66 8.01 0.83 8.43
N TYR A 67 8.47 1.01 7.20
CA TYR A 67 9.55 0.19 6.67
C TYR A 67 10.93 0.55 7.25
N PHE A 68 11.36 1.82 7.13
CA PHE A 68 12.73 2.20 7.49
C PHE A 68 12.95 2.34 8.99
N TYR A 69 11.95 2.71 9.77
CA TYR A 69 12.08 2.90 11.20
C TYR A 69 11.64 1.68 12.02
N PHE A 70 10.54 1.03 11.64
CA PHE A 70 10.05 -0.17 12.34
C PHE A 70 10.52 -1.47 11.72
N GLY A 71 11.03 -1.48 10.49
CA GLY A 71 11.36 -2.71 9.77
C GLY A 71 10.13 -3.61 9.56
N ALA A 72 8.98 -3.00 9.31
CA ALA A 72 7.71 -3.68 9.14
C ALA A 72 7.15 -3.43 7.73
N ILE A 73 6.25 -4.31 7.27
CA ILE A 73 5.43 -4.02 6.10
C ILE A 73 4.39 -2.98 6.51
N TRP A 74 4.33 -1.91 5.74
CA TRP A 74 3.36 -0.84 5.94
C TRP A 74 2.77 -0.44 4.60
N TYR A 75 1.47 -0.62 4.46
CA TYR A 75 0.71 -0.21 3.28
C TYR A 75 -0.03 1.09 3.53
N GLY A 76 -0.08 1.94 2.49
CA GLY A 76 -1.00 3.05 2.41
C GLY A 76 -2.05 2.70 1.36
N ASP A 77 -3.30 2.53 1.78
CA ASP A 77 -4.38 2.12 0.89
C ASP A 77 -5.13 3.35 0.39
N GLU A 78 -5.10 3.57 -0.92
CA GLU A 78 -5.96 4.53 -1.57
C GLU A 78 -7.31 3.89 -1.91
N LEU A 79 -8.40 4.60 -1.66
CA LEU A 79 -9.76 4.10 -1.91
C LEU A 79 -10.37 4.68 -3.18
N TRP A 80 -9.84 5.79 -3.65
CA TRP A 80 -10.40 6.55 -4.76
C TRP A 80 -9.31 7.19 -5.61
N ASN A 81 -9.39 7.02 -6.93
CA ASN A 81 -8.44 7.61 -7.87
C ASN A 81 -9.09 8.76 -8.67
N ASN A 82 -9.62 9.77 -7.99
CA ASN A 82 -10.19 10.98 -8.59
C ASN A 82 -11.23 10.74 -9.71
N GLY A 83 -11.95 9.63 -9.64
CA GLY A 83 -12.87 9.21 -10.70
C GLY A 83 -12.26 8.31 -11.78
N ALA A 84 -10.96 8.36 -12.02
CA ALA A 84 -10.28 7.52 -12.99
C ALA A 84 -10.07 6.10 -12.42
N MET A 85 -11.15 5.35 -12.29
CA MET A 85 -11.16 4.00 -11.69
C MET A 85 -10.99 2.87 -12.72
N LYS A 86 -11.03 3.21 -14.00
CA LYS A 86 -10.90 2.27 -15.11
C LYS A 86 -10.26 3.00 -16.29
N ASP A 87 -9.36 2.32 -16.98
CA ASP A 87 -8.76 2.79 -18.22
C ASP A 87 -9.73 2.51 -19.38
N TYR A 88 -10.42 3.53 -19.87
CA TYR A 88 -11.45 3.41 -20.91
C TYR A 88 -10.90 3.41 -22.33
N ASN A 89 -9.74 4.04 -22.52
CA ASN A 89 -9.10 4.14 -23.85
C ASN A 89 -7.96 3.12 -24.03
N ASN A 90 -7.60 2.37 -22.97
CA ASN A 90 -6.56 1.36 -22.94
C ASN A 90 -5.16 1.92 -23.30
N ASP A 91 -4.86 3.15 -22.87
CA ASP A 91 -3.54 3.75 -23.07
C ASP A 91 -2.59 3.54 -21.87
N GLY A 92 -3.06 2.92 -20.79
CA GLY A 92 -2.32 2.66 -19.57
C GLY A 92 -2.22 3.87 -18.64
N ILE A 93 -2.92 4.96 -18.94
CA ILE A 93 -2.96 6.19 -18.14
C ILE A 93 -4.37 6.34 -17.56
N TYR A 94 -4.44 6.63 -16.29
CA TYR A 94 -5.70 6.90 -15.58
C TYR A 94 -5.82 8.41 -15.34
N ASP A 95 -6.52 9.11 -16.22
CA ASP A 95 -6.59 10.57 -16.25
C ASP A 95 -8.03 11.14 -16.24
N ASP A 96 -8.17 12.42 -16.57
CA ASP A 96 -9.45 13.10 -16.57
C ASP A 96 -10.42 12.57 -17.63
N TYR A 97 -9.92 12.00 -18.74
CA TYR A 97 -10.76 11.34 -19.73
C TYR A 97 -11.45 10.12 -19.09
N ASP A 98 -10.70 9.30 -18.38
CA ASP A 98 -11.24 8.13 -17.69
C ASP A 98 -12.19 8.52 -16.57
N ALA A 99 -11.88 9.62 -15.86
CA ALA A 99 -12.73 10.13 -14.81
C ALA A 99 -14.10 10.60 -15.34
N ILE A 100 -14.13 11.31 -16.46
CA ILE A 100 -15.36 11.75 -17.13
C ILE A 100 -16.15 10.54 -17.62
N ARG A 101 -15.49 9.59 -18.29
CA ARG A 101 -16.14 8.38 -18.79
C ARG A 101 -16.73 7.55 -17.66
N TRP A 102 -16.03 7.41 -16.56
CA TRP A 102 -16.52 6.71 -15.39
C TRP A 102 -17.73 7.43 -14.75
N ASP A 103 -17.67 8.76 -14.67
CA ASP A 103 -18.79 9.56 -14.15
C ASP A 103 -20.05 9.37 -14.99
N ASP A 104 -19.92 9.39 -16.31
CA ASP A 104 -21.05 9.21 -17.21
C ASP A 104 -21.62 7.77 -17.14
N GLU A 105 -20.77 6.76 -17.18
CA GLU A 105 -21.21 5.38 -17.29
C GLU A 105 -21.63 4.76 -15.95
N GLU A 106 -20.97 5.11 -14.85
CA GLU A 106 -21.13 4.45 -13.56
C GLU A 106 -21.79 5.37 -12.50
N ASN A 107 -21.58 6.68 -12.57
CA ASN A 107 -22.05 7.63 -11.56
C ASN A 107 -23.26 8.46 -11.99
N GLY A 108 -23.71 8.33 -13.23
CA GLY A 108 -24.85 9.07 -13.78
C GLY A 108 -24.57 10.57 -13.91
N SER A 109 -23.38 10.93 -14.37
CA SER A 109 -22.90 12.31 -14.64
C SER A 109 -23.07 13.25 -13.44
N ARG A 110 -22.81 12.77 -12.22
CA ARG A 110 -22.98 13.54 -10.98
C ARG A 110 -21.70 14.17 -10.47
N GLY A 111 -20.55 13.76 -11.01
CA GLY A 111 -19.22 14.22 -10.58
C GLY A 111 -18.75 15.46 -11.33
N PHE A 112 -19.23 15.70 -12.54
CA PHE A 112 -18.85 16.82 -13.38
C PHE A 112 -20.04 17.76 -13.62
N LYS A 113 -19.78 19.06 -13.64
CA LYS A 113 -20.73 20.10 -14.02
C LYS A 113 -20.24 20.79 -15.28
N ASP A 114 -21.11 20.90 -16.27
CA ASP A 114 -20.81 21.67 -17.46
C ASP A 114 -20.49 23.13 -17.12
N TRP A 115 -19.54 23.68 -17.82
CA TRP A 115 -19.16 25.07 -17.66
C TRP A 115 -20.29 25.99 -18.10
N ALA A 116 -20.64 26.95 -17.25
CA ALA A 116 -21.71 27.90 -17.49
C ALA A 116 -21.30 29.30 -17.04
N SER A 117 -21.78 30.33 -17.78
CA SER A 117 -21.57 31.72 -17.40
C SER A 117 -22.19 32.03 -16.04
N PHE A 118 -21.43 32.76 -15.24
CA PHE A 118 -21.84 33.24 -13.91
C PHE A 118 -21.36 34.68 -13.71
N ASP A 119 -22.27 35.54 -13.29
CA ASP A 119 -21.96 36.94 -12.94
C ASP A 119 -21.44 37.00 -11.49
N HIS A 120 -20.12 37.00 -11.35
CA HIS A 120 -19.48 37.03 -10.04
C HIS A 120 -19.49 38.47 -9.48
N PRO A 121 -19.86 38.70 -8.21
CA PRO A 121 -20.11 40.05 -7.66
C PRO A 121 -18.88 40.96 -7.65
N THR A 122 -17.66 40.41 -7.76
CA THR A 122 -16.40 41.18 -7.75
C THR A 122 -15.53 40.97 -8.99
N LEU A 123 -15.72 39.87 -9.73
CA LEU A 123 -14.89 39.51 -10.89
C LEU A 123 -15.61 39.79 -12.21
N GLY A 124 -16.92 40.13 -12.18
CA GLY A 124 -17.76 40.23 -13.37
C GLY A 124 -18.13 38.88 -13.96
N GLU A 125 -18.34 38.81 -15.26
CA GLU A 125 -18.71 37.60 -15.96
C GLU A 125 -17.55 36.59 -15.97
N VAL A 126 -17.81 35.40 -15.42
CA VAL A 126 -16.88 34.27 -15.38
C VAL A 126 -17.59 32.98 -15.79
N GLU A 127 -16.86 31.90 -16.02
CA GLU A 127 -17.44 30.57 -16.17
C GLU A 127 -17.17 29.73 -14.92
N ILE A 128 -18.17 28.99 -14.48
CA ILE A 128 -18.08 28.03 -13.38
C ILE A 128 -18.51 26.66 -13.86
N GLY A 129 -17.77 25.62 -13.44
CA GLY A 129 -18.00 24.24 -13.86
C GLY A 129 -16.85 23.32 -13.43
N GLY A 130 -16.79 22.15 -14.02
CA GLY A 130 -15.74 21.17 -13.77
C GLY A 130 -16.11 20.09 -12.76
N PHE A 131 -15.15 19.30 -12.37
CA PHE A 131 -15.32 18.25 -11.38
C PHE A 131 -15.70 18.80 -10.00
N HIS A 132 -16.58 18.09 -9.32
CA HIS A 132 -16.93 18.42 -7.94
C HIS A 132 -15.73 18.12 -7.02
N PRO A 133 -15.03 19.14 -6.48
CA PRO A 133 -13.72 18.95 -5.89
C PRO A 133 -13.73 18.05 -4.65
N LYS A 134 -14.80 18.14 -3.83
CA LYS A 134 -14.88 17.39 -2.56
C LYS A 134 -15.50 16.01 -2.70
N PHE A 135 -16.61 15.92 -3.45
CA PHE A 135 -17.43 14.71 -3.52
C PHE A 135 -17.27 13.91 -4.82
N PHE A 136 -16.25 14.26 -5.61
CA PHE A 136 -15.82 13.48 -6.76
C PHE A 136 -14.30 13.42 -6.85
N SER A 137 -13.59 14.56 -6.91
CA SER A 137 -12.13 14.52 -7.05
C SER A 137 -11.45 13.93 -5.80
N GLN A 138 -11.84 14.37 -4.59
CA GLN A 138 -11.18 13.92 -3.35
C GLN A 138 -11.83 12.71 -2.69
N ASN A 139 -13.12 12.49 -2.91
CA ASN A 139 -13.83 11.36 -2.31
C ASN A 139 -14.72 10.69 -3.34
N GLY A 140 -14.73 9.38 -3.32
CA GLY A 140 -15.65 8.61 -4.12
C GLY A 140 -17.11 8.79 -3.70
N PRO A 141 -18.07 8.50 -4.60
CA PRO A 141 -19.47 8.63 -4.31
C PRO A 141 -19.92 7.69 -3.19
N ALA A 142 -20.82 8.19 -2.33
CA ALA A 142 -21.25 7.49 -1.13
C ALA A 142 -21.83 6.08 -1.39
N TRP A 143 -22.46 5.86 -2.55
CA TRP A 143 -23.02 4.55 -2.91
C TRP A 143 -21.95 3.46 -3.15
N GLN A 144 -20.70 3.84 -3.36
CA GLN A 144 -19.59 2.90 -3.52
C GLN A 144 -18.87 2.55 -2.19
N LEU A 145 -19.07 3.33 -1.14
CA LEU A 145 -18.28 3.24 0.09
C LEU A 145 -18.36 1.86 0.74
N GLU A 146 -19.55 1.29 0.85
CA GLU A 146 -19.71 -0.04 1.47
C GLU A 146 -18.94 -1.13 0.71
N LYS A 147 -19.06 -1.12 -0.61
CA LYS A 147 -18.36 -2.07 -1.48
C LYS A 147 -16.85 -1.96 -1.34
N TRP A 148 -16.32 -0.75 -1.35
CA TRP A 148 -14.87 -0.52 -1.25
C TRP A 148 -14.35 -0.80 0.15
N ALA A 149 -15.03 -0.35 1.20
CA ALA A 149 -14.65 -0.65 2.57
C ALA A 149 -14.59 -2.17 2.82
N LYS A 150 -15.55 -2.91 2.28
CA LYS A 150 -15.54 -4.38 2.35
C LYS A 150 -14.33 -4.99 1.65
N LYS A 151 -14.03 -4.55 0.42
CA LYS A 151 -12.87 -5.05 -0.34
C LYS A 151 -11.56 -4.74 0.36
N GLN A 152 -11.44 -3.53 0.89
CA GLN A 152 -10.25 -3.11 1.63
C GLN A 152 -10.08 -3.92 2.92
N ALA A 153 -11.16 -4.14 3.65
CA ALA A 153 -11.13 -4.99 4.84
C ALA A 153 -10.71 -6.43 4.49
N LEU A 154 -11.18 -6.98 3.36
CA LEU A 154 -10.77 -8.30 2.89
C LEU A 154 -9.28 -8.36 2.54
N PHE A 155 -8.73 -7.33 1.94
CA PHE A 155 -7.30 -7.24 1.66
C PHE A 155 -6.49 -7.23 2.97
N ASN A 156 -6.86 -6.40 3.93
CA ASN A 156 -6.19 -6.33 5.22
C ASN A 156 -6.28 -7.68 5.99
N LEU A 157 -7.42 -8.34 5.93
CA LEU A 157 -7.56 -9.69 6.51
C LEU A 157 -6.68 -10.72 5.80
N ALA A 158 -6.61 -10.68 4.46
CA ALA A 158 -5.77 -11.58 3.70
C ALA A 158 -4.28 -11.42 4.06
N MET A 159 -3.79 -10.19 4.19
CA MET A 159 -2.43 -9.93 4.68
C MET A 159 -2.23 -10.45 6.12
N THR A 160 -3.22 -10.24 6.99
CA THR A 160 -3.15 -10.70 8.38
C THR A 160 -3.05 -12.22 8.48
N MET A 161 -3.72 -12.95 7.59
CA MET A 161 -3.65 -14.41 7.54
C MET A 161 -2.27 -14.95 7.14
N GLU A 162 -1.39 -14.10 6.62
CA GLU A 162 -0.04 -14.47 6.25
C GLU A 162 1.02 -14.18 7.34
N LEU A 163 0.61 -13.58 8.45
CA LEU A 163 1.50 -13.28 9.57
C LEU A 163 2.27 -14.53 10.05
N PRO A 164 3.47 -14.37 10.60
CA PRO A 164 4.25 -15.47 11.14
C PRO A 164 3.45 -16.27 12.17
N GLN A 165 3.52 -17.59 12.07
CA GLN A 165 2.93 -18.52 13.02
C GLN A 165 4.04 -19.43 13.53
N ILE A 166 4.58 -19.08 14.68
CA ILE A 166 5.73 -19.77 15.26
C ILE A 166 5.29 -20.89 16.16
N THR A 167 5.86 -22.06 15.92
CA THR A 167 5.68 -23.26 16.75
C THR A 167 7.02 -23.79 17.23
N LEU A 168 7.01 -24.37 18.43
CA LEU A 168 8.11 -25.16 18.97
C LEU A 168 7.81 -26.62 18.69
N ASP A 169 8.54 -27.19 17.75
CA ASP A 169 8.39 -28.59 17.39
C ASP A 169 9.55 -29.40 18.02
N ASP A 170 9.35 -30.68 18.24
CA ASP A 170 10.38 -31.66 18.58
C ASP A 170 11.36 -31.18 19.67
N VAL A 171 10.84 -30.91 20.86
CA VAL A 171 11.70 -30.63 22.03
C VAL A 171 12.25 -31.94 22.59
N SER A 172 13.57 -32.08 22.56
CA SER A 172 14.24 -33.23 23.14
C SER A 172 15.27 -32.83 24.20
N ILE A 173 15.34 -33.59 25.30
CA ILE A 173 16.28 -33.35 26.39
C ILE A 173 17.08 -34.62 26.63
N LYS A 174 18.39 -34.52 26.48
CA LYS A 174 19.32 -35.62 26.73
C LYS A 174 20.27 -35.27 27.88
N LYS A 175 20.28 -36.10 28.94
CA LYS A 175 21.26 -35.94 29.99
C LYS A 175 22.64 -36.43 29.51
N LEU A 176 23.63 -35.59 29.72
CA LEU A 176 25.04 -35.85 29.41
C LEU A 176 25.77 -36.22 30.71
N LYS A 177 27.08 -36.35 30.66
CA LYS A 177 27.89 -36.65 31.83
C LYS A 177 27.88 -35.51 32.85
N GLY A 178 27.66 -35.86 34.13
CA GLY A 178 27.54 -34.88 35.20
C GLY A 178 26.17 -34.21 35.21
N ASN A 179 26.13 -32.92 35.55
CA ASN A 179 24.89 -32.08 35.55
C ASN A 179 24.71 -31.32 34.25
N LYS A 180 25.11 -31.88 33.12
CA LYS A 180 24.96 -31.31 31.83
C LYS A 180 23.78 -31.92 31.06
N TYR A 181 23.03 -31.11 30.34
CA TYR A 181 21.93 -31.51 29.48
C TYR A 181 22.13 -30.93 28.12
N GLN A 182 21.80 -31.70 27.10
CA GLN A 182 21.62 -31.21 25.74
C GLN A 182 20.13 -31.04 25.51
N ILE A 183 19.73 -29.87 25.02
CA ILE A 183 18.34 -29.55 24.72
C ILE A 183 18.31 -29.18 23.24
N ASP A 184 17.58 -29.94 22.46
CA ASP A 184 17.38 -29.70 21.04
C ASP A 184 15.93 -29.25 20.85
N VAL A 185 15.74 -28.12 20.19
CA VAL A 185 14.44 -27.54 19.90
C VAL A 185 14.38 -27.19 18.42
N LYS A 186 13.33 -27.63 17.75
CA LYS A 186 13.02 -27.20 16.41
C LYS A 186 11.99 -26.09 16.46
N ILE A 187 12.28 -24.96 15.83
CA ILE A 187 11.37 -23.85 15.68
C ILE A 187 10.92 -23.80 14.23
N SER A 188 9.61 -23.74 14.01
CA SER A 188 9.01 -23.64 12.68
C SER A 188 8.15 -22.41 12.57
N ASN A 189 8.09 -21.85 11.35
CA ASN A 189 7.16 -20.80 10.98
C ASN A 189 6.23 -21.34 9.89
N SER A 190 4.97 -21.58 10.20
CA SER A 190 3.96 -22.02 9.24
C SER A 190 3.25 -20.86 8.54
N GLY A 191 3.46 -19.62 9.00
CA GLY A 191 3.02 -18.41 8.31
C GLY A 191 3.84 -18.16 7.04
N LYS A 192 3.34 -17.30 6.18
CA LYS A 192 4.00 -16.97 4.91
C LYS A 192 4.96 -15.79 5.01
N LEU A 193 4.79 -14.94 6.02
CA LEU A 193 5.72 -13.86 6.32
C LEU A 193 6.88 -14.36 7.20
N PRO A 194 8.09 -13.83 7.01
CA PRO A 194 9.18 -14.03 7.95
C PRO A 194 8.86 -13.34 9.30
N VAL A 195 9.47 -13.79 10.38
CA VAL A 195 9.34 -13.14 11.70
C VAL A 195 9.91 -11.73 11.73
N ALA A 196 10.83 -11.44 10.85
CA ALA A 196 11.41 -10.11 10.66
C ALA A 196 11.79 -9.90 9.21
N LEU A 197 11.53 -8.69 8.69
CA LEU A 197 12.03 -8.26 7.41
C LEU A 197 13.56 -8.12 7.43
N LYS A 198 14.18 -8.10 6.26
CA LYS A 198 15.62 -7.82 6.16
C LYS A 198 15.97 -6.45 6.73
N GLN A 199 15.14 -5.45 6.47
CA GLN A 199 15.26 -4.11 7.07
C GLN A 199 15.21 -4.14 8.60
N ALA A 200 14.38 -5.00 9.18
CA ALA A 200 14.24 -5.13 10.63
C ALA A 200 15.56 -5.44 11.35
N GLN A 201 16.48 -6.15 10.69
CA GLN A 201 17.80 -6.47 11.23
C GLN A 201 18.69 -5.24 11.48
N LEU A 202 18.39 -4.11 10.78
CA LEU A 202 19.10 -2.83 10.97
C LEU A 202 18.44 -1.92 11.99
N VAL A 203 17.18 -2.20 12.33
CA VAL A 203 16.37 -1.32 13.16
C VAL A 203 16.54 -1.65 14.63
N LYS A 204 17.07 -0.70 15.40
CA LYS A 204 17.38 -0.91 16.84
C LYS A 204 16.15 -1.17 17.72
N ILE A 205 14.96 -0.79 17.28
CA ILE A 205 13.70 -1.02 18.02
C ILE A 205 13.25 -2.47 17.93
N VAL A 206 13.61 -3.16 16.85
CA VAL A 206 13.29 -4.58 16.66
C VAL A 206 14.25 -5.41 17.51
N LYS A 207 13.69 -6.32 18.31
CA LYS A 207 14.47 -7.21 19.16
C LYS A 207 14.52 -8.59 18.51
N GLU A 208 15.66 -9.25 18.71
CA GLU A 208 15.84 -10.65 18.28
C GLU A 208 14.85 -11.57 19.03
N ASP A 209 14.43 -12.61 18.34
CA ASP A 209 13.65 -13.68 18.95
C ASP A 209 14.47 -14.37 20.06
N ARG A 210 13.81 -14.76 21.13
CA ARG A 210 14.47 -15.40 22.27
C ARG A 210 13.79 -16.71 22.62
N LEU A 211 14.58 -17.75 22.75
CA LEU A 211 14.17 -18.99 23.38
C LEU A 211 14.54 -18.92 24.86
N VAL A 212 13.53 -19.00 25.74
CA VAL A 212 13.71 -18.95 27.19
C VAL A 212 13.51 -20.35 27.76
N LEU A 213 14.50 -20.82 28.53
CA LEU A 213 14.42 -22.04 29.30
C LEU A 213 14.16 -21.66 30.75
N SER A 214 13.11 -22.22 31.34
CA SER A 214 12.81 -22.11 32.77
C SER A 214 13.06 -23.45 33.47
N PHE A 215 13.59 -23.43 34.66
CA PHE A 215 13.82 -24.60 35.49
C PHE A 215 13.09 -24.37 36.81
N ASP A 216 12.38 -25.40 37.28
CA ASP A 216 11.88 -25.43 38.64
C ASP A 216 13.09 -25.69 39.56
N GLU A 217 13.15 -25.00 40.70
CA GLU A 217 14.19 -25.20 41.74
C GLU A 217 14.05 -26.53 42.45
#